data_3e01a51be0e8e850c16ca595eb6c84ab
#
_entry.id   3e01a51be0e8e850c16ca595eb6c84ab
#
_cell.length_a   1.000
_cell.length_b   1.000
_cell.length_c   1.000
_cell.angle_alpha   90.00
_cell.angle_beta   90.00
_cell.angle_gamma   90.00
#
_symmetry.space_group_name_H-M   'P 1'
#
loop_
_entity.id
_entity.type
_entity.pdbx_description
1 polymer ?
#
loop_
_entity_poly.entity_id
_entity_poly.type
_entity_poly.pdbx_seq_one_letter_code
_entity_poly.pdbx_strand_id
1 'polypeptide(L)'
;MKSSQISEVILEVTEGQHGVASRRQLLAAGVSRHAIDSRVRTGRLITVHPGVYSTLRTTDKCSTLMAAVLSGGPGSLVCRRSAACLWGFGPPNHRPSVLRRFNRKPDAPGDARSFASGEISIHRTRTLPARDIALKDGIPVTSVARTLLDLAGISGSRLDEFFDAAARSRLLEREELLPILDRGPGWRGIGRLRHLIEEWDPLLATSRSDLEMKFLRICRQSQLPEPRMNSRVAGCEVDFVWPQKQLVAEVDGFEFHSGQAAFESDHIRDADLAMAGHRVVRFTYRKVMYEPAFVTSRLKVLLA
;
A
#
# COMPACT_ATOMS: atom_id res chain seq x y z
N MET A 1 -23.79 -32.52 24.65
CA MET A 1 -22.38 -32.80 24.21
C MET A 1 -21.53 -33.13 25.43
N LYS A 2 -20.69 -34.17 25.33
CA LYS A 2 -19.68 -34.49 26.35
C LYS A 2 -18.58 -33.43 26.36
N SER A 3 -17.85 -33.28 27.47
CA SER A 3 -16.83 -32.24 27.64
C SER A 3 -15.69 -32.30 26.58
N SER A 4 -15.32 -33.50 26.14
CA SER A 4 -14.34 -33.71 25.04
C SER A 4 -14.87 -33.18 23.72
N GLN A 5 -16.07 -33.51 23.34
CA GLN A 5 -16.71 -33.03 22.09
C GLN A 5 -16.80 -31.51 22.04
N ILE A 6 -17.10 -30.85 23.18
CA ILE A 6 -17.13 -29.39 23.22
C ILE A 6 -15.74 -28.82 22.99
N SER A 7 -14.69 -29.45 23.50
CA SER A 7 -13.33 -28.98 23.29
C SER A 7 -12.88 -29.14 21.83
N GLU A 8 -13.25 -30.22 21.17
CA GLU A 8 -13.01 -30.43 19.74
C GLU A 8 -13.69 -29.36 18.88
N VAL A 9 -14.98 -29.09 19.12
CA VAL A 9 -15.72 -28.04 18.41
C VAL A 9 -15.08 -26.65 18.63
N ILE A 10 -14.64 -26.34 19.85
CA ILE A 10 -13.97 -25.07 20.12
C ILE A 10 -12.65 -24.97 19.36
N LEU A 11 -11.84 -26.04 19.34
CA LEU A 11 -10.58 -26.09 18.60
C LEU A 11 -10.84 -25.92 17.10
N GLU A 12 -11.80 -26.63 16.53
CA GLU A 12 -12.18 -26.53 15.12
C GLU A 12 -12.59 -25.09 14.74
N VAL A 13 -13.40 -24.42 15.56
CA VAL A 13 -13.80 -23.01 15.32
C VAL A 13 -12.61 -22.06 15.44
N THR A 14 -11.63 -22.33 16.31
CA THR A 14 -10.49 -21.43 16.56
C THR A 14 -9.29 -21.71 15.67
N GLU A 15 -9.13 -22.88 15.09
CA GLU A 15 -7.97 -23.29 14.30
C GLU A 15 -7.73 -22.37 13.10
N GLY A 16 -8.80 -22.06 12.34
CA GLY A 16 -8.73 -21.12 11.22
C GLY A 16 -8.69 -19.64 11.61
N GLN A 17 -8.67 -19.30 12.91
CA GLN A 17 -8.81 -17.94 13.43
C GLN A 17 -7.75 -17.60 14.49
N HIS A 18 -6.54 -18.11 14.35
CA HIS A 18 -5.40 -17.84 15.25
C HIS A 18 -5.72 -18.07 16.74
N GLY A 19 -6.46 -19.13 17.03
CA GLY A 19 -6.81 -19.52 18.39
C GLY A 19 -7.90 -18.69 19.08
N VAL A 20 -8.64 -17.84 18.34
CA VAL A 20 -9.68 -16.97 18.90
C VAL A 20 -11.05 -17.25 18.27
N ALA A 21 -12.11 -17.06 19.05
CA ALA A 21 -13.51 -17.17 18.57
C ALA A 21 -14.44 -16.20 19.29
N SER A 22 -15.44 -15.73 18.57
CA SER A 22 -16.52 -14.96 19.18
C SER A 22 -17.56 -15.87 19.86
N ARG A 23 -18.21 -15.35 20.91
CA ARG A 23 -19.32 -16.05 21.56
C ARG A 23 -20.40 -16.48 20.56
N ARG A 24 -20.67 -15.65 19.55
CA ARG A 24 -21.64 -15.94 18.49
C ARG A 24 -21.25 -17.17 17.68
N GLN A 25 -19.99 -17.30 17.28
CA GLN A 25 -19.48 -18.45 16.52
C GLN A 25 -19.56 -19.72 17.37
N LEU A 26 -19.15 -19.68 18.63
CA LEU A 26 -19.24 -20.82 19.53
C LEU A 26 -20.68 -21.29 19.74
N LEU A 27 -21.62 -20.34 19.90
CA LEU A 27 -23.06 -20.68 20.01
C LEU A 27 -23.62 -21.28 18.72
N ALA A 28 -23.21 -20.70 17.55
CA ALA A 28 -23.59 -21.22 16.23
C ALA A 28 -23.05 -22.63 15.98
N ALA A 29 -21.87 -22.96 16.51
CA ALA A 29 -21.28 -24.30 16.48
C ALA A 29 -21.87 -25.26 17.52
N GLY A 30 -22.95 -24.87 18.23
CA GLY A 30 -23.65 -25.74 19.17
C GLY A 30 -23.08 -25.77 20.59
N VAL A 31 -22.09 -24.93 20.91
CA VAL A 31 -21.58 -24.82 22.29
C VAL A 31 -22.55 -24.00 23.13
N SER A 32 -23.11 -24.61 24.18
CA SER A 32 -24.10 -23.92 25.03
C SER A 32 -23.50 -22.73 25.81
N ARG A 33 -24.34 -21.74 26.16
CA ARG A 33 -23.93 -20.59 26.98
C ARG A 33 -23.23 -21.02 28.27
N HIS A 34 -23.84 -21.99 28.98
CA HIS A 34 -23.28 -22.52 30.21
C HIS A 34 -21.90 -23.17 30.02
N ALA A 35 -21.67 -23.89 28.91
CA ALA A 35 -20.39 -24.50 28.60
C ALA A 35 -19.34 -23.46 28.30
N ILE A 36 -19.65 -22.35 27.63
CA ILE A 36 -18.75 -21.23 27.40
C ILE A 36 -18.37 -20.58 28.74
N ASP A 37 -19.37 -20.21 29.55
CA ASP A 37 -19.17 -19.50 30.83
C ASP A 37 -18.37 -20.37 31.83
N SER A 38 -18.61 -21.68 31.85
CA SER A 38 -17.86 -22.63 32.66
C SER A 38 -16.38 -22.67 32.24
N ARG A 39 -16.08 -22.67 30.92
CA ARG A 39 -14.70 -22.68 30.41
C ARG A 39 -13.97 -21.37 30.67
N VAL A 40 -14.66 -20.25 30.61
CA VAL A 40 -14.10 -18.96 31.01
C VAL A 40 -13.74 -18.96 32.50
N ARG A 41 -14.65 -19.42 33.34
CA ARG A 41 -14.42 -19.50 34.79
C ARG A 41 -13.27 -20.43 35.15
N THR A 42 -13.10 -21.54 34.42
CA THR A 42 -12.01 -22.50 34.66
C THR A 42 -10.70 -22.17 33.93
N GLY A 43 -10.63 -21.02 33.24
CA GLY A 43 -9.44 -20.58 32.52
C GLY A 43 -9.10 -21.39 31.27
N ARG A 44 -10.03 -22.24 30.79
CA ARG A 44 -9.91 -22.99 29.53
C ARG A 44 -10.21 -22.13 28.30
N LEU A 45 -10.96 -21.06 28.50
CA LEU A 45 -11.15 -19.96 27.54
C LEU A 45 -10.77 -18.66 28.25
N ILE A 46 -9.94 -17.88 27.60
CA ILE A 46 -9.49 -16.58 28.11
C ILE A 46 -10.27 -15.50 27.39
N THR A 47 -10.90 -14.59 28.14
CA THR A 47 -11.59 -13.44 27.56
C THR A 47 -10.54 -12.44 27.07
N VAL A 48 -10.48 -12.21 25.76
CA VAL A 48 -9.60 -11.21 25.13
C VAL A 48 -10.32 -9.87 25.01
N HIS A 49 -11.57 -9.93 24.54
CA HIS A 49 -12.48 -8.79 24.49
C HIS A 49 -13.89 -9.23 24.90
N PRO A 50 -14.80 -8.32 25.23
CA PRO A 50 -16.18 -8.67 25.54
C PRO A 50 -16.81 -9.54 24.43
N GLY A 51 -17.12 -10.80 24.77
CA GLY A 51 -17.67 -11.77 23.84
C GLY A 51 -16.70 -12.38 22.82
N VAL A 52 -15.39 -12.18 23.01
CA VAL A 52 -14.32 -12.82 22.22
C VAL A 52 -13.36 -13.54 23.16
N TYR A 53 -13.08 -14.79 22.86
CA TYR A 53 -12.32 -15.70 23.69
C TYR A 53 -11.14 -16.28 22.92
N SER A 54 -10.04 -16.55 23.63
CA SER A 54 -8.86 -17.26 23.15
C SER A 54 -8.70 -18.62 23.84
N THR A 55 -8.23 -19.60 23.09
CA THR A 55 -7.73 -20.87 23.60
C THR A 55 -6.24 -20.80 23.96
N LEU A 56 -5.54 -19.73 23.53
CA LEU A 56 -4.12 -19.50 23.75
C LEU A 56 -3.90 -18.65 25.01
N ARG A 57 -2.87 -19.01 25.78
CA ARG A 57 -2.49 -18.23 26.98
C ARG A 57 -1.74 -16.93 26.63
N THR A 58 -1.05 -16.94 25.51
CA THR A 58 -0.34 -15.76 24.97
C THR A 58 -0.89 -15.43 23.60
N THR A 59 -1.17 -14.17 23.35
CA THR A 59 -1.62 -13.67 22.06
C THR A 59 -0.44 -13.14 21.27
N ASP A 60 -0.31 -13.57 20.03
CA ASP A 60 0.59 -12.99 19.05
C ASP A 60 -0.09 -11.84 18.27
N LYS A 61 0.60 -11.27 17.31
CA LYS A 61 0.07 -10.21 16.45
C LYS A 61 -1.21 -10.65 15.72
N CYS A 62 -1.22 -11.85 15.15
CA CYS A 62 -2.34 -12.34 14.35
C CYS A 62 -3.57 -12.63 15.20
N SER A 63 -3.40 -13.31 16.34
CA SER A 63 -4.49 -13.55 17.29
C SER A 63 -5.08 -12.25 17.84
N THR A 64 -4.25 -11.24 18.14
CA THR A 64 -4.68 -9.92 18.59
C THR A 64 -5.51 -9.20 17.54
N LEU A 65 -5.09 -9.20 16.27
CA LEU A 65 -5.81 -8.56 15.17
C LEU A 65 -7.11 -9.30 14.84
N MET A 66 -7.10 -10.64 14.85
CA MET A 66 -8.31 -11.44 14.64
C MET A 66 -9.32 -11.22 15.77
N ALA A 67 -8.87 -11.18 17.02
CA ALA A 67 -9.74 -10.86 18.16
C ALA A 67 -10.39 -9.48 18.02
N ALA A 68 -9.63 -8.48 17.55
CA ALA A 68 -10.17 -7.15 17.25
C ALA A 68 -11.23 -7.17 16.14
N VAL A 69 -11.01 -7.92 15.06
CA VAL A 69 -12.00 -8.13 13.97
C VAL A 69 -13.28 -8.75 14.51
N LEU A 70 -13.17 -9.84 15.28
CA LEU A 70 -14.30 -10.52 15.87
C LEU A 70 -15.08 -9.63 16.85
N SER A 71 -14.38 -8.79 17.59
CA SER A 71 -14.96 -7.80 18.50
C SER A 71 -15.70 -6.68 17.77
N GLY A 72 -15.20 -6.26 16.61
CA GLY A 72 -15.87 -5.30 15.72
C GLY A 72 -17.18 -5.81 15.12
N GLY A 73 -17.42 -7.12 15.18
CA GLY A 73 -18.62 -7.79 14.67
C GLY A 73 -18.53 -8.18 13.18
N PRO A 74 -19.64 -8.71 12.62
CA PRO A 74 -19.66 -9.21 11.24
C PRO A 74 -19.25 -8.16 10.21
N GLY A 75 -18.43 -8.57 9.25
CA GLY A 75 -17.94 -7.69 8.17
C GLY A 75 -16.93 -6.64 8.62
N SER A 76 -16.40 -6.76 9.83
CA SER A 76 -15.28 -5.96 10.30
C SER A 76 -13.97 -6.47 9.72
N LEU A 77 -13.03 -5.56 9.48
CA LEU A 77 -11.69 -5.87 8.93
C LEU A 77 -10.65 -4.94 9.54
N VAL A 78 -9.42 -5.42 9.62
CA VAL A 78 -8.26 -4.62 10.07
C VAL A 78 -8.03 -3.47 9.09
N CYS A 79 -7.73 -2.26 9.59
CA CYS A 79 -7.55 -1.07 8.76
C CYS A 79 -6.40 -0.17 9.23
N ARG A 80 -6.09 0.86 8.44
CA ARG A 80 -5.14 1.93 8.78
C ARG A 80 -3.75 1.39 9.15
N ARG A 81 -3.16 1.90 10.26
CA ARG A 81 -1.82 1.47 10.72
C ARG A 81 -1.74 -0.01 11.07
N SER A 82 -2.84 -0.58 11.58
CA SER A 82 -2.89 -2.02 11.87
C SER A 82 -2.85 -2.87 10.60
N ALA A 83 -3.51 -2.42 9.54
CA ALA A 83 -3.44 -3.07 8.23
C ALA A 83 -2.04 -2.92 7.61
N ALA A 84 -1.44 -1.72 7.66
CA ALA A 84 -0.06 -1.51 7.20
C ALA A 84 0.93 -2.43 7.92
N CYS A 85 0.78 -2.59 9.25
CA CYS A 85 1.58 -3.51 10.03
C CYS A 85 1.33 -4.98 9.63
N LEU A 86 0.07 -5.38 9.38
CA LEU A 86 -0.26 -6.75 8.97
C LEU A 86 0.31 -7.06 7.57
N TRP A 87 0.22 -6.11 6.64
CA TRP A 87 0.82 -6.21 5.31
C TRP A 87 2.36 -6.16 5.31
N GLY A 88 3.00 -5.72 6.41
CA GLY A 88 4.45 -5.67 6.53
C GLY A 88 5.09 -4.36 6.10
N PHE A 89 4.31 -3.33 5.73
CA PHE A 89 4.84 -2.02 5.35
C PHE A 89 4.62 -0.92 6.41
N GLY A 90 4.20 -1.29 7.60
CA GLY A 90 4.02 -0.37 8.73
C GLY A 90 4.62 -0.88 10.02
N PRO A 91 4.96 0.02 10.95
CA PRO A 91 5.48 -0.36 12.25
C PRO A 91 4.42 -1.09 13.09
N PRO A 92 4.84 -1.84 14.13
CA PRO A 92 3.93 -2.44 15.09
C PRO A 92 2.96 -1.39 15.65
N ASN A 93 1.69 -1.76 15.76
CA ASN A 93 0.65 -0.90 16.32
C ASN A 93 0.04 -1.58 17.54
N HIS A 94 0.24 -0.97 18.72
CA HIS A 94 -0.22 -1.50 19.99
C HIS A 94 -1.74 -1.43 20.19
N ARG A 95 -2.42 -0.55 19.42
CA ARG A 95 -3.87 -0.42 19.47
C ARG A 95 -4.49 -0.83 18.13
N PRO A 96 -5.07 -2.04 18.04
CA PRO A 96 -5.72 -2.50 16.83
C PRO A 96 -6.79 -1.53 16.30
N SER A 97 -6.79 -1.32 15.00
CA SER A 97 -7.76 -0.48 14.30
C SER A 97 -8.60 -1.34 13.37
N VAL A 98 -9.92 -1.26 13.51
CA VAL A 98 -10.88 -2.06 12.76
C VAL A 98 -11.84 -1.15 12.02
N LEU A 99 -12.14 -1.47 10.76
CA LEU A 99 -13.12 -0.81 9.92
C LEU A 99 -14.38 -1.66 9.84
N ARG A 100 -15.56 -1.03 9.98
CA ARG A 100 -16.86 -1.66 9.78
C ARG A 100 -17.71 -0.84 8.83
N ARG A 101 -18.47 -1.50 7.94
CA ARG A 101 -19.47 -0.83 7.11
C ARG A 101 -20.64 -0.38 7.98
N PHE A 102 -21.04 0.87 7.81
CA PHE A 102 -22.19 1.45 8.48
C PHE A 102 -23.40 1.47 7.53
N ASN A 103 -24.45 0.73 7.85
CA ASN A 103 -25.74 0.86 7.19
C ASN A 103 -26.58 1.90 7.93
N ARG A 104 -27.32 2.72 7.18
CA ARG A 104 -28.09 3.89 7.68
C ARG A 104 -29.25 3.52 8.64
N LYS A 105 -29.65 2.24 8.73
CA LYS A 105 -30.55 1.77 9.76
C LYS A 105 -29.76 1.55 11.05
N PRO A 106 -30.20 2.09 12.19
CA PRO A 106 -29.58 1.72 13.46
C PRO A 106 -29.66 0.21 13.58
N ASP A 107 -28.52 -0.43 13.79
CA ASP A 107 -28.46 -1.82 14.20
C ASP A 107 -29.37 -1.96 15.43
N ALA A 108 -30.00 -3.11 15.60
CA ALA A 108 -30.95 -3.36 16.67
C ALA A 108 -30.44 -2.90 18.05
N PRO A 109 -31.29 -2.46 18.97
CA PRO A 109 -30.88 -2.04 20.32
C PRO A 109 -30.13 -3.19 20.99
N GLY A 110 -28.81 -3.09 21.06
CA GLY A 110 -27.88 -4.13 21.51
C GLY A 110 -26.56 -4.16 20.75
N ASP A 111 -26.50 -3.66 19.51
CA ASP A 111 -25.28 -3.58 18.69
C ASP A 111 -24.44 -2.31 18.98
N ALA A 112 -25.02 -1.34 19.64
CA ALA A 112 -24.33 -0.15 20.14
C ALA A 112 -23.71 -0.39 21.54
N ARG A 113 -23.17 -1.57 21.80
CA ARG A 113 -22.28 -1.71 22.95
C ARG A 113 -21.07 -0.84 22.68
N SER A 114 -21.07 0.32 23.30
CA SER A 114 -19.90 1.15 23.52
C SER A 114 -18.76 0.23 23.91
N PHE A 115 -17.82 -0.02 23.00
CA PHE A 115 -16.57 -0.68 23.34
C PHE A 115 -15.77 0.31 24.18
N ALA A 116 -16.13 0.37 25.45
CA ALA A 116 -15.48 1.21 26.46
C ALA A 116 -14.10 0.69 26.88
N SER A 117 -13.60 -0.38 26.25
CA SER A 117 -12.19 -0.76 26.41
C SER A 117 -11.36 0.06 25.43
N GLY A 118 -10.55 0.97 25.93
CA GLY A 118 -9.61 1.79 25.15
C GLY A 118 -8.58 1.02 24.33
N GLU A 119 -8.77 -0.28 24.14
CA GLU A 119 -7.86 -1.24 23.52
C GLU A 119 -8.02 -1.36 22.00
N ILE A 120 -9.21 -1.10 21.44
CA ILE A 120 -9.49 -1.21 19.99
C ILE A 120 -10.05 0.12 19.48
N SER A 121 -9.59 0.55 18.30
CA SER A 121 -10.18 1.69 17.59
C SER A 121 -11.14 1.19 16.50
N ILE A 122 -12.44 1.47 16.63
CA ILE A 122 -13.44 1.11 15.63
C ILE A 122 -13.75 2.31 14.76
N HIS A 123 -13.52 2.14 13.45
CA HIS A 123 -13.83 3.13 12.42
C HIS A 123 -15.05 2.68 11.61
N ARG A 124 -15.79 3.64 11.10
CA ARG A 124 -17.02 3.38 10.32
C ARG A 124 -16.88 3.97 8.93
N THR A 125 -17.36 3.26 7.91
CA THR A 125 -17.43 3.74 6.54
C THR A 125 -18.79 3.47 5.94
N ARG A 126 -19.26 4.36 5.06
CA ARG A 126 -20.50 4.14 4.29
C ARG A 126 -20.26 3.28 3.06
N THR A 127 -19.06 3.34 2.51
CA THR A 127 -18.64 2.65 1.29
C THR A 127 -17.48 1.72 1.57
N LEU A 128 -17.70 0.44 1.29
CA LEU A 128 -16.66 -0.59 1.37
C LEU A 128 -16.91 -1.58 0.21
N PRO A 129 -16.45 -1.25 -0.99
CA PRO A 129 -16.55 -2.14 -2.14
C PRO A 129 -15.66 -3.37 -1.96
N ALA A 130 -15.99 -4.47 -2.64
CA ALA A 130 -15.28 -5.74 -2.52
C ALA A 130 -13.77 -5.62 -2.78
N ARG A 131 -13.35 -4.78 -3.73
CA ARG A 131 -11.94 -4.51 -4.05
C ARG A 131 -11.14 -3.87 -2.89
N ASP A 132 -11.81 -3.30 -1.89
CA ASP A 132 -11.18 -2.74 -0.70
C ASP A 132 -10.93 -3.75 0.40
N ILE A 133 -11.43 -4.97 0.22
CA ILE A 133 -11.38 -6.06 1.18
C ILE A 133 -10.40 -7.10 0.68
N ALA A 134 -9.48 -7.49 1.54
CA ALA A 134 -8.54 -8.56 1.28
C ALA A 134 -8.49 -9.52 2.49
N LEU A 135 -7.81 -10.63 2.28
CA LEU A 135 -7.49 -11.59 3.34
C LEU A 135 -5.96 -11.70 3.42
N LYS A 136 -5.40 -11.48 4.58
CA LYS A 136 -3.97 -11.67 4.84
C LYS A 136 -3.80 -12.58 6.05
N ASP A 137 -3.12 -13.70 5.85
CA ASP A 137 -2.93 -14.71 6.89
C ASP A 137 -4.26 -15.16 7.55
N GLY A 138 -5.34 -15.30 6.75
CA GLY A 138 -6.68 -15.62 7.25
C GLY A 138 -7.43 -14.48 7.95
N ILE A 139 -6.84 -13.28 8.07
CA ILE A 139 -7.42 -12.13 8.75
C ILE A 139 -8.04 -11.17 7.73
N PRO A 140 -9.34 -10.83 7.84
CA PRO A 140 -9.95 -9.80 7.01
C PRO A 140 -9.27 -8.43 7.23
N VAL A 141 -8.83 -7.81 6.13
CA VAL A 141 -8.02 -6.59 6.16
C VAL A 141 -8.38 -5.68 4.99
N THR A 142 -8.16 -4.37 5.10
CA THR A 142 -8.25 -3.48 3.94
C THR A 142 -7.15 -3.83 2.93
N SER A 143 -7.48 -3.82 1.61
CA SER A 143 -6.47 -3.97 0.55
C SER A 143 -5.34 -2.97 0.74
N VAL A 144 -4.17 -3.21 0.15
CA VAL A 144 -3.02 -2.30 0.26
C VAL A 144 -3.39 -0.89 -0.19
N ALA A 145 -4.04 -0.79 -1.34
CA ALA A 145 -4.49 0.48 -1.90
C ALA A 145 -5.48 1.21 -0.98
N ARG A 146 -6.46 0.48 -0.40
CA ARG A 146 -7.38 1.06 0.58
C ARG A 146 -6.68 1.45 1.88
N THR A 147 -5.70 0.69 2.32
CA THR A 147 -4.91 1.00 3.51
C THR A 147 -4.14 2.32 3.33
N LEU A 148 -3.52 2.53 2.16
CA LEU A 148 -2.84 3.79 1.82
C LEU A 148 -3.81 4.98 1.79
N LEU A 149 -5.02 4.80 1.23
CA LEU A 149 -6.05 5.84 1.26
C LEU A 149 -6.46 6.21 2.69
N ASP A 150 -6.68 5.21 3.54
CA ASP A 150 -7.03 5.44 4.95
C ASP A 150 -5.88 6.14 5.71
N LEU A 151 -4.62 5.81 5.38
CA LEU A 151 -3.42 6.44 5.95
C LEU A 151 -3.24 7.88 5.45
N ALA A 152 -3.56 8.17 4.20
CA ALA A 152 -3.51 9.52 3.64
C ALA A 152 -4.34 10.50 4.48
N GLY A 153 -5.48 10.05 4.99
CA GLY A 153 -6.36 10.85 5.84
C GLY A 153 -5.82 11.17 7.24
N ILE A 154 -4.85 10.39 7.75
CA ILE A 154 -4.42 10.46 9.16
C ILE A 154 -2.92 10.64 9.38
N SER A 155 -2.08 10.36 8.39
CA SER A 155 -0.63 10.26 8.58
C SER A 155 0.14 11.51 8.16
N GLY A 156 -0.48 12.47 7.47
CA GLY A 156 0.17 13.71 7.05
C GLY A 156 1.48 13.44 6.29
N SER A 157 2.59 14.00 6.75
CA SER A 157 3.93 13.84 6.16
C SER A 157 4.49 12.42 6.20
N ARG A 158 3.95 11.54 7.03
CA ARG A 158 4.40 10.13 7.10
C ARG A 158 3.76 9.21 6.07
N LEU A 159 2.87 9.71 5.22
CA LEU A 159 2.28 8.92 4.14
C LEU A 159 3.35 8.41 3.19
N ASP A 160 4.36 9.22 2.90
CA ASP A 160 5.47 8.90 2.02
C ASP A 160 6.24 7.66 2.53
N GLU A 161 6.53 7.60 3.84
CA GLU A 161 7.20 6.46 4.47
C GLU A 161 6.42 5.14 4.28
N PHE A 162 5.08 5.19 4.43
CA PHE A 162 4.22 4.02 4.21
C PHE A 162 4.15 3.62 2.75
N PHE A 163 4.04 4.61 1.86
CA PHE A 163 3.99 4.37 0.42
C PHE A 163 5.29 3.74 -0.08
N ASP A 164 6.43 4.30 0.29
CA ASP A 164 7.75 3.78 -0.06
C ASP A 164 7.99 2.37 0.51
N ALA A 165 7.54 2.11 1.74
CA ALA A 165 7.66 0.79 2.33
C ALA A 165 6.80 -0.24 1.59
N ALA A 166 5.59 0.12 1.16
CA ALA A 166 4.73 -0.74 0.35
C ALA A 166 5.34 -0.99 -1.04
N ALA A 167 5.93 0.04 -1.67
CA ALA A 167 6.63 -0.08 -2.94
C ALA A 167 7.84 -1.04 -2.84
N ARG A 168 8.71 -0.83 -1.85
CA ARG A 168 9.85 -1.73 -1.60
C ARG A 168 9.44 -3.18 -1.34
N SER A 169 8.29 -3.38 -0.72
CA SER A 169 7.72 -4.71 -0.47
C SER A 169 7.01 -5.31 -1.68
N ARG A 170 6.98 -4.64 -2.83
CA ARG A 170 6.28 -5.04 -4.06
C ARG A 170 4.80 -5.34 -3.85
N LEU A 171 4.16 -4.54 -2.99
CA LEU A 171 2.74 -4.69 -2.65
C LEU A 171 1.83 -3.73 -3.43
N LEU A 172 2.41 -2.80 -4.20
CA LEU A 172 1.64 -1.83 -4.97
C LEU A 172 1.27 -2.42 -6.33
N GLU A 173 0.00 -2.37 -6.65
CA GLU A 173 -0.54 -2.75 -7.96
C GLU A 173 -1.31 -1.56 -8.55
N ARG A 174 -0.96 -1.18 -9.78
CA ARG A 174 -1.55 -0.01 -10.45
C ARG A 174 -3.06 -0.14 -10.58
N GLU A 175 -3.53 -1.31 -10.96
CA GLU A 175 -4.94 -1.63 -11.15
C GLU A 175 -5.75 -1.45 -9.87
N GLU A 176 -5.12 -1.59 -8.71
CA GLU A 176 -5.73 -1.35 -7.40
C GLU A 176 -5.65 0.12 -6.96
N LEU A 177 -4.59 0.84 -7.35
CA LEU A 177 -4.35 2.21 -6.94
C LEU A 177 -5.16 3.22 -7.76
N LEU A 178 -5.25 3.07 -9.08
CA LEU A 178 -5.96 3.99 -9.95
C LEU A 178 -7.43 4.19 -9.56
N PRO A 179 -8.23 3.14 -9.28
CA PRO A 179 -9.62 3.32 -8.89
C PRO A 179 -9.82 4.07 -7.57
N ILE A 180 -8.76 4.21 -6.76
CA ILE A 180 -8.82 5.01 -5.53
C ILE A 180 -8.79 6.50 -5.85
N LEU A 181 -8.06 6.89 -6.89
CA LEU A 181 -7.98 8.28 -7.35
C LEU A 181 -9.31 8.79 -7.89
N ASP A 182 -10.15 7.91 -8.44
CA ASP A 182 -11.48 8.23 -8.99
C ASP A 182 -12.54 8.48 -7.89
N ARG A 183 -12.25 8.22 -6.63
CA ARG A 183 -13.22 8.35 -5.53
C ARG A 183 -13.59 9.79 -5.16
N GLY A 184 -13.05 10.75 -5.90
CA GLY A 184 -13.44 12.16 -5.82
C GLY A 184 -12.79 12.95 -4.67
N PRO A 185 -13.01 14.28 -4.63
CA PRO A 185 -12.27 15.21 -3.79
C PRO A 185 -12.60 15.17 -2.30
N GLY A 186 -13.46 14.26 -1.84
CA GLY A 186 -13.93 14.22 -0.45
C GLY A 186 -13.00 13.50 0.55
N TRP A 187 -11.93 12.87 0.09
CA TRP A 187 -11.03 12.12 0.97
C TRP A 187 -9.84 12.97 1.41
N ARG A 188 -9.72 13.17 2.71
CA ARG A 188 -8.58 13.92 3.28
C ARG A 188 -7.26 13.23 2.88
N GLY A 189 -6.30 14.00 2.37
CA GLY A 189 -4.99 13.51 1.97
C GLY A 189 -4.93 12.87 0.59
N ILE A 190 -6.05 12.77 -0.15
CA ILE A 190 -6.08 12.16 -1.49
C ILE A 190 -5.14 12.86 -2.49
N GLY A 191 -4.97 14.17 -2.37
CA GLY A 191 -4.05 14.92 -3.24
C GLY A 191 -2.60 14.47 -3.08
N ARG A 192 -2.14 14.23 -1.84
CA ARG A 192 -0.79 13.71 -1.60
C ARG A 192 -0.65 12.27 -2.07
N LEU A 193 -1.65 11.43 -1.81
CA LEU A 193 -1.63 10.04 -2.30
C LEU A 193 -1.61 9.99 -3.84
N ARG A 194 -2.40 10.84 -4.50
CA ARG A 194 -2.37 10.96 -5.97
C ARG A 194 -0.98 11.30 -6.48
N HIS A 195 -0.34 12.29 -5.87
CA HIS A 195 1.01 12.70 -6.23
C HIS A 195 2.00 11.54 -6.10
N LEU A 196 1.96 10.79 -4.99
CA LEU A 196 2.82 9.62 -4.79
C LEU A 196 2.56 8.51 -5.81
N ILE A 197 1.29 8.26 -6.17
CA ILE A 197 0.94 7.27 -7.20
C ILE A 197 1.43 7.73 -8.57
N GLU A 198 1.28 9.02 -8.90
CA GLU A 198 1.75 9.60 -10.15
C GLU A 198 3.29 9.59 -10.25
N GLU A 199 3.98 9.76 -9.13
CA GLU A 199 5.44 9.62 -9.06
C GLU A 199 5.89 8.16 -9.16
N TRP A 200 5.11 7.25 -8.58
CA TRP A 200 5.39 5.81 -8.55
C TRP A 200 4.73 5.13 -9.72
N ASP A 201 4.50 5.36 -10.81
CA ASP A 201 3.81 4.54 -11.82
C ASP A 201 4.57 3.23 -12.09
N PRO A 202 4.00 2.01 -11.93
CA PRO A 202 4.67 0.76 -12.29
C PRO A 202 4.84 0.54 -13.80
N LEU A 203 4.21 1.32 -14.66
CA LEU A 203 4.65 1.45 -16.06
C LEU A 203 6.06 2.04 -16.14
N LEU A 204 6.63 2.54 -15.05
CA LEU A 204 8.05 2.81 -14.88
C LEU A 204 8.92 1.54 -14.95
N ALA A 205 8.36 0.39 -14.68
CA ALA A 205 8.96 -0.90 -15.03
C ALA A 205 8.68 -1.29 -16.50
N THR A 206 7.89 -0.50 -17.24
CA THR A 206 7.88 -0.57 -18.69
C THR A 206 9.27 -0.22 -19.18
N SER A 207 9.76 -1.03 -20.06
CA SER A 207 11.14 -1.05 -20.51
C SER A 207 11.65 0.36 -20.78
N ARG A 208 12.90 0.62 -20.43
CA ARG A 208 13.71 1.77 -20.86
C ARG A 208 13.35 2.19 -22.31
N SER A 209 13.07 1.22 -23.15
CA SER A 209 12.60 1.36 -24.53
C SER A 209 11.28 2.15 -24.71
N ASP A 210 10.28 1.98 -23.83
CA ASP A 210 9.00 2.69 -24.01
C ASP A 210 9.08 4.16 -23.61
N LEU A 211 9.89 4.47 -22.60
CA LEU A 211 10.18 5.84 -22.20
C LEU A 211 10.97 6.56 -23.28
N GLU A 212 11.98 5.91 -23.84
CA GLU A 212 12.77 6.40 -24.97
C GLU A 212 11.86 6.65 -26.19
N MET A 213 10.97 5.72 -26.52
CA MET A 213 10.03 5.89 -27.62
C MET A 213 9.03 7.04 -27.38
N LYS A 214 8.61 7.26 -26.13
CA LYS A 214 7.77 8.41 -25.78
C LYS A 214 8.52 9.72 -25.94
N PHE A 215 9.77 9.80 -25.50
CA PHE A 215 10.62 10.98 -25.65
C PHE A 215 10.86 11.30 -27.13
N LEU A 216 11.19 10.30 -27.95
CA LEU A 216 11.34 10.47 -29.40
C LEU A 216 10.06 11.01 -30.05
N ARG A 217 8.90 10.51 -29.61
CA ARG A 217 7.60 11.00 -30.08
C ARG A 217 7.39 12.48 -29.74
N ILE A 218 7.79 12.92 -28.54
CA ILE A 218 7.75 14.34 -28.16
C ILE A 218 8.63 15.16 -29.08
N CYS A 219 9.86 14.72 -29.37
CA CYS A 219 10.75 15.42 -30.30
C CYS A 219 10.11 15.60 -31.69
N ARG A 220 9.55 14.53 -32.25
CA ARG A 220 8.90 14.53 -33.56
C ARG A 220 7.65 15.44 -33.59
N GLN A 221 6.76 15.32 -32.62
CA GLN A 221 5.55 16.13 -32.53
C GLN A 221 5.86 17.62 -32.35
N SER A 222 6.99 17.95 -31.74
CA SER A 222 7.42 19.31 -31.50
C SER A 222 8.34 19.85 -32.61
N GLN A 223 8.53 19.09 -33.69
CA GLN A 223 9.37 19.44 -34.83
C GLN A 223 10.81 19.77 -34.42
N LEU A 224 11.33 19.11 -33.38
CA LEU A 224 12.73 19.23 -32.99
C LEU A 224 13.61 18.38 -33.91
N PRO A 225 14.91 18.74 -34.05
CA PRO A 225 15.87 17.88 -34.76
C PRO A 225 15.83 16.45 -34.21
N GLU A 226 15.87 15.45 -35.08
CA GLU A 226 15.80 14.05 -34.66
C GLU A 226 17.13 13.64 -34.00
N PRO A 227 17.11 13.11 -32.76
CA PRO A 227 18.32 12.63 -32.10
C PRO A 227 18.75 11.27 -32.63
N ARG A 228 20.01 10.92 -32.47
CA ARG A 228 20.46 9.53 -32.55
C ARG A 228 20.17 8.85 -31.22
N MET A 229 19.58 7.65 -31.28
CA MET A 229 19.26 6.85 -30.10
C MET A 229 20.36 5.86 -29.76
N ASN A 230 20.46 5.47 -28.50
CA ASN A 230 21.30 4.37 -28.00
C ASN A 230 22.72 4.41 -28.59
N SER A 231 23.34 5.58 -28.53
CA SER A 231 24.61 5.85 -29.18
C SER A 231 25.77 5.84 -28.16
N ARG A 232 26.99 5.55 -28.64
CA ARG A 232 28.18 5.70 -27.82
C ARG A 232 28.81 7.07 -28.03
N VAL A 233 29.02 7.80 -26.93
CA VAL A 233 29.68 9.11 -26.87
C VAL A 233 30.76 9.06 -25.79
N ALA A 234 31.98 9.35 -26.12
CA ALA A 234 33.14 9.28 -25.20
C ALA A 234 33.24 7.94 -24.45
N GLY A 235 32.90 6.82 -25.09
CA GLY A 235 32.92 5.51 -24.45
C GLY A 235 31.66 5.17 -23.63
N CYS A 236 30.79 6.15 -23.33
CA CYS A 236 29.55 5.96 -22.59
C CYS A 236 28.38 5.70 -23.52
N GLU A 237 27.49 4.79 -23.12
CA GLU A 237 26.18 4.63 -23.78
C GLU A 237 25.25 5.76 -23.32
N VAL A 238 24.60 6.43 -24.30
CA VAL A 238 23.66 7.52 -24.04
C VAL A 238 22.33 7.26 -24.73
N ASP A 239 21.21 7.66 -24.10
CA ASP A 239 19.89 7.39 -24.65
C ASP A 239 19.64 8.19 -25.96
N PHE A 240 20.00 9.49 -25.94
CA PHE A 240 19.81 10.38 -27.09
C PHE A 240 20.98 11.32 -27.24
N VAL A 241 21.42 11.57 -28.48
CA VAL A 241 22.48 12.55 -28.79
C VAL A 241 22.15 13.35 -30.04
N TRP A 242 22.42 14.66 -30.00
CA TRP A 242 22.50 15.57 -31.15
C TRP A 242 23.96 15.98 -31.35
N PRO A 243 24.73 15.25 -32.19
CA PRO A 243 26.15 15.48 -32.33
C PRO A 243 26.50 16.92 -32.75
N GLN A 244 25.73 17.51 -33.70
CA GLN A 244 25.93 18.86 -34.20
C GLN A 244 25.70 19.94 -33.13
N LYS A 245 24.96 19.63 -32.08
CA LYS A 245 24.66 20.52 -30.95
C LYS A 245 25.47 20.15 -29.71
N GLN A 246 26.28 19.09 -29.76
CA GLN A 246 27.00 18.55 -28.62
C GLN A 246 26.07 18.40 -27.40
N LEU A 247 24.86 17.90 -27.63
CA LEU A 247 23.84 17.71 -26.62
C LEU A 247 23.52 16.22 -26.46
N VAL A 248 23.58 15.77 -25.23
CA VAL A 248 23.11 14.45 -24.79
C VAL A 248 21.85 14.65 -23.96
N ALA A 249 20.82 13.88 -24.19
CA ALA A 249 19.65 13.77 -23.33
C ALA A 249 19.54 12.34 -22.80
N GLU A 250 19.32 12.20 -21.52
CA GLU A 250 19.04 10.94 -20.86
C GLU A 250 17.63 10.98 -20.27
N VAL A 251 16.95 9.85 -20.36
CA VAL A 251 15.61 9.69 -19.80
C VAL A 251 15.70 8.70 -18.65
N ASP A 252 15.75 9.25 -17.45
CA ASP A 252 15.88 8.45 -16.25
C ASP A 252 14.56 7.75 -15.94
N GLY A 253 14.53 6.43 -16.16
CA GLY A 253 13.58 5.55 -15.52
C GLY A 253 13.82 5.57 -14.00
N PHE A 254 12.81 5.20 -13.25
CA PHE A 254 12.88 5.20 -11.78
C PHE A 254 13.72 4.00 -11.27
N GLU A 255 14.99 3.95 -11.60
CA GLU A 255 15.91 3.04 -10.91
C GLU A 255 16.37 3.72 -9.62
N PHE A 256 15.86 3.24 -8.51
CA PHE A 256 16.43 3.51 -7.20
C PHE A 256 17.82 2.86 -7.13
N HIS A 257 18.81 3.49 -7.70
CA HIS A 257 20.21 3.19 -7.39
C HIS A 257 20.60 3.93 -6.10
N SER A 258 20.12 3.43 -4.98
CA SER A 258 20.57 3.88 -3.66
C SER A 258 21.84 3.14 -3.26
N GLY A 259 22.93 3.35 -4.02
CA GLY A 259 24.24 2.86 -3.66
C GLY A 259 25.30 3.93 -3.94
N GLN A 260 26.19 4.19 -2.99
CA GLN A 260 27.29 5.15 -3.12
C GLN A 260 28.14 4.87 -4.39
N ALA A 261 28.31 3.60 -4.76
CA ALA A 261 29.01 3.18 -5.96
C ALA A 261 28.31 3.58 -7.27
N ALA A 262 26.97 3.56 -7.32
CA ALA A 262 26.20 4.00 -8.48
C ALA A 262 26.29 5.52 -8.65
N PHE A 263 26.21 6.26 -7.55
CA PHE A 263 26.37 7.72 -7.54
C PHE A 263 27.76 8.17 -8.04
N GLU A 264 28.83 7.50 -7.61
CA GLU A 264 30.18 7.78 -8.07
C GLU A 264 30.37 7.46 -9.57
N SER A 265 29.79 6.35 -10.05
CA SER A 265 29.81 5.96 -11.47
C SER A 265 29.10 6.98 -12.36
N ASP A 266 27.95 7.50 -11.92
CA ASP A 266 27.22 8.52 -12.67
C ASP A 266 27.98 9.84 -12.76
N HIS A 267 28.67 10.24 -11.70
CA HIS A 267 29.50 11.44 -11.72
C HIS A 267 30.72 11.31 -12.64
N ILE A 268 31.36 10.14 -12.69
CA ILE A 268 32.47 9.86 -13.61
C ILE A 268 31.97 9.96 -15.06
N ARG A 269 30.86 9.35 -15.36
CA ARG A 269 30.22 9.37 -16.67
C ARG A 269 29.87 10.79 -17.12
N ASP A 270 29.30 11.61 -16.23
CA ASP A 270 28.99 13.02 -16.53
C ASP A 270 30.24 13.83 -16.79
N ALA A 271 31.33 13.58 -16.06
CA ALA A 271 32.61 14.22 -16.28
C ALA A 271 33.24 13.84 -17.65
N ASP A 272 33.17 12.57 -18.03
CA ASP A 272 33.65 12.08 -19.32
C ASP A 272 32.93 12.72 -20.50
N LEU A 273 31.59 12.81 -20.41
CA LEU A 273 30.78 13.47 -21.44
C LEU A 273 31.07 14.97 -21.51
N ALA A 274 31.26 15.63 -20.36
CA ALA A 274 31.60 17.06 -20.29
C ALA A 274 33.00 17.32 -20.85
N MET A 275 33.99 16.48 -20.56
CA MET A 275 35.34 16.57 -21.13
C MET A 275 35.35 16.38 -22.65
N ALA A 276 34.44 15.59 -23.17
CA ALA A 276 34.21 15.41 -24.61
C ALA A 276 33.42 16.58 -25.24
N GLY A 277 33.11 17.64 -24.47
CA GLY A 277 32.43 18.83 -24.95
C GLY A 277 30.91 18.71 -25.03
N HIS A 278 30.31 17.66 -24.48
CA HIS A 278 28.85 17.46 -24.52
C HIS A 278 28.16 18.07 -23.32
N ARG A 279 27.06 18.76 -23.56
CA ARG A 279 26.10 19.16 -22.52
C ARG A 279 25.17 18.00 -22.25
N VAL A 280 24.99 17.61 -21.00
CA VAL A 280 24.08 16.54 -20.61
C VAL A 280 22.81 17.15 -19.97
N VAL A 281 21.64 16.70 -20.42
CA VAL A 281 20.36 17.03 -19.79
C VAL A 281 19.64 15.74 -19.44
N ARG A 282 19.11 15.65 -18.23
CA ARG A 282 18.32 14.51 -17.78
C ARG A 282 16.86 14.89 -17.62
N PHE A 283 16.01 14.04 -18.15
CA PHE A 283 14.57 14.16 -18.00
C PHE A 283 14.06 12.97 -17.22
N THR A 284 13.48 13.26 -16.07
CA THR A 284 12.82 12.21 -15.30
C THR A 284 11.61 11.67 -16.05
N TYR A 285 11.26 10.41 -15.80
CA TYR A 285 10.04 9.78 -16.31
C TYR A 285 8.82 10.70 -16.22
N ARG A 286 8.61 11.34 -15.07
CA ARG A 286 7.49 12.27 -14.86
C ARG A 286 7.46 13.38 -15.91
N LYS A 287 8.59 13.98 -16.20
CA LYS A 287 8.68 15.07 -17.19
C LYS A 287 8.34 14.58 -18.59
N VAL A 288 8.81 13.39 -18.95
CA VAL A 288 8.55 12.80 -20.27
C VAL A 288 7.09 12.38 -20.42
N MET A 289 6.52 11.76 -19.39
CA MET A 289 5.17 11.20 -19.49
C MET A 289 4.06 12.24 -19.30
N TYR A 290 4.22 13.14 -18.35
CA TYR A 290 3.12 14.03 -17.92
C TYR A 290 3.34 15.51 -18.20
N GLU A 291 4.57 15.94 -18.51
CA GLU A 291 4.90 17.33 -18.78
C GLU A 291 5.63 17.49 -20.12
N PRO A 292 5.11 16.97 -21.26
CA PRO A 292 5.80 17.02 -22.55
C PRO A 292 6.10 18.46 -23.02
N ALA A 293 5.28 19.43 -22.63
CA ALA A 293 5.52 20.85 -22.93
C ALA A 293 6.78 21.38 -22.22
N PHE A 294 7.07 20.91 -20.99
CA PHE A 294 8.30 21.24 -20.28
C PHE A 294 9.52 20.68 -21.03
N VAL A 295 9.48 19.39 -21.40
CA VAL A 295 10.56 18.73 -22.16
C VAL A 295 10.82 19.49 -23.48
N THR A 296 9.74 19.78 -24.22
CA THR A 296 9.82 20.55 -25.48
C THR A 296 10.46 21.90 -25.29
N SER A 297 10.04 22.68 -24.29
CA SER A 297 10.56 24.03 -24.04
C SER A 297 12.06 24.02 -23.71
N ARG A 298 12.51 23.05 -22.91
CA ARG A 298 13.92 22.89 -22.56
C ARG A 298 14.77 22.48 -23.76
N LEU A 299 14.29 21.49 -24.53
CA LEU A 299 15.00 21.06 -25.73
C LEU A 299 15.09 22.15 -26.80
N LYS A 300 14.05 22.97 -26.98
CA LYS A 300 14.10 24.12 -27.92
C LYS A 300 15.23 25.10 -27.56
N VAL A 301 15.38 25.41 -26.27
CA VAL A 301 16.46 26.29 -25.81
C VAL A 301 17.84 25.66 -26.00
N LEU A 302 17.96 24.36 -25.71
CA LEU A 302 19.25 23.64 -25.80
C LEU A 302 19.70 23.34 -27.23
N LEU A 303 18.74 23.23 -28.16
CA LEU A 303 18.98 22.93 -29.58
C LEU A 303 19.03 24.18 -30.48
N ALA A 304 18.66 25.35 -29.93
CA ALA A 304 18.86 26.61 -30.63
C ALA A 304 20.38 26.91 -30.75
#